data_c9e61650861f1a566643bf31fe5f5673
#
_entry.id   c9e61650861f1a566643bf31fe5f5673
#
_cell.length_a   1.000
_cell.length_b   1.000
_cell.length_c   1.000
_cell.angle_alpha   90.00
_cell.angle_beta   90.00
_cell.angle_gamma   90.00
#
_symmetry.space_group_name_H-M   'P 1'
#
loop_
_entity.id
_entity.type
_entity.pdbx_description
1 polymer ?
#
loop_
_entity_poly.entity_id
_entity_poly.type
_entity_poly.pdbx_seq_one_letter_code
_entity_poly.pdbx_strand_id
1 'polypeptide(L)'
;TKEHLWSALTSLATAPMAWWLRGSPRPAAITETAGPSLRQQLRIAAKDRSYWCLHASFFTCGFHIAFLVTHMPGEVHLCGLSTSVASTSLAIIGLANVFGSLAAGALGTRVRMKMILFWMYASRTAAILIYMAAPKEPWTFYLFAAVLGATWLATVPPTAGLTAKLFGTRYLATLFGFTLLSHQIGGFLGAWLGGLAVVATGDYQWMWWADAALALAAAFVCLPIREDRPATA
;
A
#
# COMPACT_ATOMS: atom_id res chain seq x y z
N THR A 1 -9.60 -32.18 -19.67
CA THR A 1 -9.25 -30.84 -20.25
C THR A 1 -8.42 -30.05 -19.26
N LYS A 2 -7.55 -29.16 -19.74
CA LYS A 2 -6.60 -28.38 -18.89
C LYS A 2 -7.30 -27.61 -17.76
N GLU A 3 -8.52 -27.16 -17.95
CA GLU A 3 -9.29 -26.42 -16.96
C GLU A 3 -9.68 -27.24 -15.73
N HIS A 4 -10.00 -28.53 -15.92
CA HIS A 4 -10.28 -29.42 -14.79
C HIS A 4 -9.02 -29.76 -13.98
N LEU A 5 -7.85 -29.74 -14.61
CA LEU A 5 -6.57 -29.96 -13.92
C LEU A 5 -6.21 -28.76 -13.04
N TRP A 6 -6.44 -27.54 -13.51
CA TRP A 6 -6.20 -26.31 -12.74
C TRP A 6 -7.17 -26.18 -11.56
N SER A 7 -8.45 -26.49 -11.76
CA SER A 7 -9.43 -26.45 -10.66
C SER A 7 -9.13 -27.53 -9.59
N ALA A 8 -8.66 -28.71 -10.01
CA ALA A 8 -8.25 -29.76 -9.08
C ALA A 8 -6.97 -29.38 -8.30
N LEU A 9 -5.98 -28.78 -8.96
CA LEU A 9 -4.74 -28.33 -8.32
C LEU A 9 -4.97 -27.20 -7.32
N THR A 10 -5.83 -26.24 -7.66
CA THR A 10 -6.20 -25.14 -6.72
C THR A 10 -7.00 -25.69 -5.53
N SER A 11 -7.92 -26.63 -5.74
CA SER A 11 -8.67 -27.28 -4.67
C SER A 11 -7.78 -28.13 -3.75
N LEU A 12 -6.80 -28.84 -4.31
CA LEU A 12 -5.82 -29.61 -3.53
C LEU A 12 -4.87 -28.73 -2.71
N ALA A 13 -4.52 -27.54 -3.21
CA ALA A 13 -3.67 -26.60 -2.47
C ALA A 13 -4.43 -25.87 -1.36
N THR A 14 -5.73 -25.56 -1.56
CA THR A 14 -6.54 -24.82 -0.58
C THR A 14 -7.21 -25.71 0.46
N ALA A 15 -7.46 -26.98 0.17
CA ALA A 15 -8.11 -27.92 1.10
C ALA A 15 -7.35 -28.14 2.42
N PRO A 16 -6.00 -28.34 2.43
CA PRO A 16 -5.25 -28.47 3.69
C PRO A 16 -5.24 -27.17 4.50
N MET A 17 -5.20 -26.01 3.85
CA MET A 17 -5.30 -24.71 4.54
C MET A 17 -6.68 -24.51 5.18
N ALA A 18 -7.75 -24.87 4.46
CA ALA A 18 -9.11 -24.79 4.98
C ALA A 18 -9.35 -25.79 6.13
N TRP A 19 -8.70 -26.97 6.08
CA TRP A 19 -8.78 -27.95 7.16
C TRP A 19 -8.03 -27.49 8.42
N TRP A 20 -6.87 -26.87 8.25
CA TRP A 20 -6.07 -26.29 9.35
C TRP A 20 -6.82 -25.14 10.05
N LEU A 21 -7.56 -24.34 9.31
CA LEU A 21 -8.37 -23.23 9.83
C LEU A 21 -9.67 -23.68 10.53
N ARG A 22 -10.13 -24.92 10.31
CA ARG A 22 -11.33 -25.49 10.96
C ARG A 22 -11.17 -25.81 12.44
N GLY A 23 -9.96 -25.81 12.97
CA GLY A 23 -9.65 -26.30 14.32
C GLY A 23 -9.62 -25.25 15.44
N SER A 24 -9.84 -23.98 15.17
CA SER A 24 -9.91 -22.98 16.24
C SER A 24 -11.28 -22.97 16.89
N PRO A 25 -11.40 -23.31 18.21
CA PRO A 25 -12.66 -23.13 18.92
C PRO A 25 -13.10 -21.68 18.76
N ARG A 26 -14.34 -21.46 18.36
CA ARG A 26 -14.94 -20.12 18.43
C ARG A 26 -14.74 -19.63 19.86
N PRO A 27 -14.11 -18.46 20.11
CA PRO A 27 -14.07 -17.89 21.44
C PRO A 27 -15.50 -17.86 21.95
N ALA A 28 -15.71 -18.34 23.18
CA ALA A 28 -17.03 -18.24 23.84
C ALA A 28 -17.53 -16.80 23.63
N ALA A 29 -18.81 -16.67 23.29
CA ALA A 29 -19.42 -15.37 23.03
C ALA A 29 -19.10 -14.46 24.23
N ILE A 30 -18.12 -13.58 24.06
CA ILE A 30 -17.88 -12.50 25.00
C ILE A 30 -19.20 -11.74 24.98
N THR A 31 -19.85 -11.65 26.13
CA THR A 31 -21.06 -10.87 26.34
C THR A 31 -20.75 -9.48 25.80
N GLU A 32 -21.22 -9.16 24.60
CA GLU A 32 -20.92 -7.90 23.93
C GLU A 32 -21.55 -6.79 24.78
N THR A 33 -20.71 -6.15 25.60
CA THR A 33 -21.08 -4.84 26.16
C THR A 33 -21.50 -3.98 24.99
N ALA A 34 -22.69 -3.38 25.09
CA ALA A 34 -23.36 -2.64 24.01
C ALA A 34 -22.49 -1.47 23.52
N GLY A 35 -21.53 -1.80 22.63
CA GLY A 35 -20.70 -0.82 21.94
C GLY A 35 -21.48 -0.06 20.87
N PRO A 36 -20.91 0.99 20.28
CA PRO A 36 -21.59 1.79 19.28
C PRO A 36 -22.05 0.93 18.09
N SER A 37 -23.23 1.25 17.54
CA SER A 37 -23.70 0.63 16.30
C SER A 37 -22.78 0.98 15.13
N LEU A 38 -22.81 0.19 14.03
CA LEU A 38 -22.00 0.49 12.84
C LEU A 38 -22.21 1.94 12.35
N ARG A 39 -23.47 2.39 12.28
CA ARG A 39 -23.80 3.75 11.85
C ARG A 39 -23.19 4.82 12.77
N GLN A 40 -23.19 4.58 14.06
CA GLN A 40 -22.59 5.46 15.04
C GLN A 40 -21.07 5.46 14.92
N GLN A 41 -20.45 4.28 14.74
CA GLN A 41 -19.00 4.15 14.53
C GLN A 41 -18.54 4.87 13.25
N LEU A 42 -19.26 4.73 12.15
CA LEU A 42 -18.97 5.45 10.91
C LEU A 42 -19.06 6.98 11.08
N ARG A 43 -20.08 7.45 11.84
CA ARG A 43 -20.20 8.88 12.15
C ARG A 43 -19.06 9.40 13.00
N ILE A 44 -18.58 8.60 13.95
CA ILE A 44 -17.40 8.93 14.78
C ILE A 44 -16.15 9.02 13.89
N ALA A 45 -15.92 8.00 13.08
CA ALA A 45 -14.76 7.94 12.19
C ALA A 45 -14.75 9.08 11.17
N ALA A 46 -15.89 9.41 10.56
CA ALA A 46 -16.04 10.51 9.59
C ALA A 46 -15.70 11.90 10.17
N LYS A 47 -15.78 12.06 11.49
CA LYS A 47 -15.41 13.30 12.20
C LYS A 47 -13.96 13.30 12.70
N ASP A 48 -13.28 12.19 12.61
CA ASP A 48 -11.93 12.03 13.16
C ASP A 48 -10.87 12.49 12.16
N ARG A 49 -10.06 13.48 12.55
CA ARG A 49 -8.96 14.01 11.72
C ARG A 49 -7.92 12.93 11.39
N SER A 50 -7.60 12.05 12.34
CA SER A 50 -6.61 10.98 12.12
C SER A 50 -7.08 9.99 11.05
N TYR A 51 -8.40 9.75 10.98
CA TYR A 51 -8.97 8.87 9.96
C TYR A 51 -8.84 9.48 8.56
N TRP A 52 -9.10 10.78 8.41
CA TRP A 52 -8.90 11.48 7.14
C TRP A 52 -7.42 11.55 6.73
N CYS A 53 -6.51 11.65 7.69
CA CYS A 53 -5.07 11.53 7.41
C CYS A 53 -4.71 10.14 6.85
N LEU A 54 -5.31 9.06 7.39
CA LEU A 54 -5.13 7.72 6.85
C LEU A 54 -5.70 7.60 5.43
N HIS A 55 -6.88 8.17 5.16
CA HIS A 55 -7.46 8.21 3.81
C HIS A 55 -6.55 8.94 2.82
N ALA A 56 -6.06 10.13 3.16
CA ALA A 56 -5.21 10.93 2.29
C ALA A 56 -3.87 10.24 2.00
N SER A 57 -3.22 9.69 3.01
CA SER A 57 -1.96 8.97 2.81
C SER A 57 -2.15 7.68 2.02
N PHE A 58 -3.24 6.95 2.26
CA PHE A 58 -3.49 5.70 1.56
C PHE A 58 -4.00 5.92 0.12
N PHE A 59 -4.71 7.02 -0.14
CA PHE A 59 -4.99 7.51 -1.49
C PHE A 59 -3.70 7.73 -2.29
N THR A 60 -2.74 8.44 -1.70
CA THR A 60 -1.43 8.67 -2.31
C THR A 60 -0.70 7.36 -2.60
N CYS A 61 -0.79 6.37 -1.71
CA CYS A 61 -0.22 5.05 -1.96
C CYS A 61 -0.82 4.43 -3.22
N GLY A 62 -2.14 4.47 -3.38
CA GLY A 62 -2.83 3.95 -4.56
C GLY A 62 -2.39 4.66 -5.84
N PHE A 63 -2.36 5.99 -5.81
CA PHE A 63 -1.93 6.81 -6.95
C PHE A 63 -0.53 6.43 -7.41
N HIS A 64 0.43 6.46 -6.49
CA HIS A 64 1.82 6.13 -6.72
C HIS A 64 2.00 4.75 -7.37
N ILE A 65 1.40 3.74 -6.76
CA ILE A 65 1.56 2.36 -7.20
C ILE A 65 0.94 2.10 -8.57
N ALA A 66 -0.27 2.58 -8.79
CA ALA A 66 -0.95 2.36 -10.06
C ALA A 66 -0.26 3.12 -11.20
N PHE A 67 0.19 4.35 -10.96
CA PHE A 67 1.03 5.07 -11.92
C PHE A 67 2.25 4.24 -12.30
N LEU A 68 3.05 3.83 -11.32
CA LEU A 68 4.32 3.15 -11.57
C LEU A 68 4.14 1.78 -12.22
N VAL A 69 3.27 0.94 -11.70
CA VAL A 69 3.11 -0.43 -12.23
C VAL A 69 2.50 -0.41 -13.63
N THR A 70 1.57 0.49 -13.90
CA THR A 70 0.92 0.59 -15.21
C THR A 70 1.85 1.17 -16.26
N HIS A 71 2.67 2.18 -15.89
CA HIS A 71 3.46 2.93 -16.85
C HIS A 71 4.95 2.58 -16.86
N MET A 72 5.43 1.70 -15.95
CA MET A 72 6.82 1.23 -15.95
C MET A 72 7.28 0.68 -17.32
N PRO A 73 6.50 -0.16 -18.04
CA PRO A 73 6.93 -0.63 -19.35
C PRO A 73 7.06 0.50 -20.38
N GLY A 74 6.15 1.49 -20.34
CA GLY A 74 6.21 2.68 -21.19
C GLY A 74 7.42 3.55 -20.90
N GLU A 75 7.70 3.80 -19.62
CA GLU A 75 8.88 4.57 -19.19
C GLU A 75 10.19 3.90 -19.62
N VAL A 76 10.31 2.58 -19.43
CA VAL A 76 11.47 1.79 -19.90
C VAL A 76 11.66 1.90 -21.40
N HIS A 77 10.55 1.85 -22.17
CA HIS A 77 10.57 1.99 -23.62
C HIS A 77 11.00 3.40 -24.06
N LEU A 78 10.48 4.44 -23.41
CA LEU A 78 10.88 5.84 -23.69
C LEU A 78 12.36 6.08 -23.40
N CYS A 79 12.94 5.36 -22.43
CA CYS A 79 14.37 5.40 -22.15
C CYS A 79 15.22 4.55 -23.13
N GLY A 80 14.65 3.93 -24.15
CA GLY A 80 15.34 3.09 -25.12
C GLY A 80 15.85 1.76 -24.56
N LEU A 81 15.32 1.29 -23.43
CA LEU A 81 15.72 0.05 -22.79
C LEU A 81 14.85 -1.13 -23.21
N SER A 82 15.37 -2.33 -23.03
CA SER A 82 14.65 -3.56 -23.41
C SER A 82 13.48 -3.85 -22.47
N THR A 83 12.44 -4.51 -22.97
CA THR A 83 11.25 -4.94 -22.20
C THR A 83 11.62 -5.83 -21.01
N SER A 84 12.76 -6.55 -21.08
CA SER A 84 13.26 -7.35 -19.95
C SER A 84 13.57 -6.50 -18.71
N VAL A 85 13.97 -5.24 -18.86
CA VAL A 85 14.20 -4.33 -17.75
C VAL A 85 12.89 -4.06 -17.01
N ALA A 86 11.79 -3.83 -17.73
CA ALA A 86 10.48 -3.61 -17.11
C ALA A 86 10.00 -4.87 -16.38
N SER A 87 10.04 -6.03 -17.01
CA SER A 87 9.60 -7.29 -16.39
C SER A 87 10.44 -7.68 -15.18
N THR A 88 11.75 -7.50 -15.24
CA THR A 88 12.64 -7.72 -14.09
C THR A 88 12.35 -6.73 -12.95
N SER A 89 12.13 -5.45 -13.25
CA SER A 89 11.74 -4.45 -12.26
C SER A 89 10.44 -4.82 -11.55
N LEU A 90 9.40 -5.25 -12.30
CA LEU A 90 8.14 -5.70 -11.71
C LEU A 90 8.32 -6.95 -10.84
N ALA A 91 9.18 -7.88 -11.23
CA ALA A 91 9.51 -9.04 -10.41
C ALA A 91 10.24 -8.64 -9.11
N ILE A 92 11.18 -7.70 -9.18
CA ILE A 92 11.88 -7.15 -8.01
C ILE A 92 10.87 -6.46 -7.07
N ILE A 93 9.94 -5.67 -7.59
CA ILE A 93 8.87 -5.06 -6.80
C ILE A 93 8.09 -6.14 -6.03
N GLY A 94 7.65 -7.20 -6.73
CA GLY A 94 6.89 -8.28 -6.11
C GLY A 94 7.66 -8.98 -4.98
N LEU A 95 8.93 -9.29 -5.20
CA LEU A 95 9.77 -9.94 -4.20
C LEU A 95 10.04 -9.02 -2.99
N ALA A 96 10.41 -7.77 -3.24
CA ALA A 96 10.69 -6.79 -2.20
C ALA A 96 9.44 -6.48 -1.34
N ASN A 97 8.24 -6.54 -1.92
CA ASN A 97 6.96 -6.38 -1.20
C ASN A 97 6.77 -7.41 -0.08
N VAL A 98 7.16 -8.66 -0.31
CA VAL A 98 7.06 -9.72 0.72
C VAL A 98 7.88 -9.34 1.95
N PHE A 99 9.15 -9.00 1.74
CA PHE A 99 10.05 -8.63 2.83
C PHE A 99 9.63 -7.32 3.51
N GLY A 100 9.26 -6.32 2.72
CA GLY A 100 8.81 -5.02 3.22
C GLY A 100 7.57 -5.12 4.10
N SER A 101 6.55 -5.87 3.68
CA SER A 101 5.30 -6.03 4.45
C SER A 101 5.51 -6.80 5.75
N LEU A 102 6.33 -7.85 5.73
CA LEU A 102 6.70 -8.60 6.95
C LEU A 102 7.48 -7.72 7.92
N ALA A 103 8.47 -6.98 7.42
CA ALA A 103 9.25 -6.06 8.24
C ALA A 103 8.37 -4.95 8.85
N ALA A 104 7.45 -4.37 8.09
CA ALA A 104 6.52 -3.35 8.59
C ALA A 104 5.59 -3.90 9.67
N GLY A 105 5.08 -5.12 9.50
CA GLY A 105 4.28 -5.81 10.50
C GLY A 105 5.07 -6.02 11.81
N ALA A 106 6.29 -6.51 11.72
CA ALA A 106 7.17 -6.71 12.86
C ALA A 106 7.56 -5.40 13.54
N LEU A 107 7.92 -4.36 12.77
CA LEU A 107 8.25 -3.03 13.31
C LEU A 107 7.06 -2.37 14.01
N GLY A 108 5.83 -2.59 13.52
CA GLY A 108 4.61 -2.03 14.11
C GLY A 108 4.33 -2.46 15.56
N THR A 109 4.98 -3.53 16.03
CA THR A 109 4.92 -3.95 17.44
C THR A 109 5.85 -3.15 18.36
N ARG A 110 6.90 -2.51 17.81
CA ARG A 110 7.96 -1.84 18.54
C ARG A 110 8.01 -0.34 18.32
N VAL A 111 7.57 0.11 17.15
CA VAL A 111 7.66 1.51 16.70
C VAL A 111 6.24 2.04 16.45
N ARG A 112 6.04 3.34 16.64
CA ARG A 112 4.77 4.00 16.28
C ARG A 112 4.47 3.78 14.80
N MET A 113 3.30 3.23 14.51
CA MET A 113 2.89 2.91 13.14
C MET A 113 2.82 4.15 12.24
N LYS A 114 2.44 5.32 12.79
CA LYS A 114 2.47 6.59 12.05
C LYS A 114 3.88 6.98 11.60
N MET A 115 4.91 6.67 12.39
CA MET A 115 6.30 6.93 12.01
C MET A 115 6.78 5.96 10.94
N ILE A 116 6.30 4.72 10.96
CA ILE A 116 6.54 3.77 9.88
C ILE A 116 5.97 4.32 8.58
N LEU A 117 4.72 4.77 8.57
CA LEU A 117 4.09 5.38 7.40
C LEU A 117 4.86 6.63 6.93
N PHE A 118 5.23 7.52 7.86
CA PHE A 118 6.03 8.71 7.54
C PHE A 118 7.31 8.34 6.78
N TRP A 119 8.12 7.42 7.32
CA TRP A 119 9.37 7.03 6.70
C TRP A 119 9.18 6.29 5.37
N MET A 120 8.11 5.52 5.23
CA MET A 120 7.78 4.88 3.95
C MET A 120 7.48 5.88 2.85
N TYR A 121 6.64 6.89 3.13
CA TYR A 121 6.35 7.93 2.15
C TYR A 121 7.55 8.85 1.91
N ALA A 122 8.29 9.21 2.93
CA ALA A 122 9.49 10.02 2.78
C ALA A 122 10.58 9.31 1.94
N SER A 123 10.77 8.00 2.17
CA SER A 123 11.71 7.22 1.36
C SER A 123 11.26 7.08 -0.10
N ARG A 124 9.96 7.02 -0.38
CA ARG A 124 9.42 7.05 -1.76
C ARG A 124 9.74 8.38 -2.43
N THR A 125 9.50 9.50 -1.75
CA THR A 125 9.88 10.82 -2.28
C THR A 125 11.36 10.85 -2.65
N ALA A 126 12.23 10.42 -1.74
CA ALA A 126 13.67 10.37 -2.00
C ALA A 126 14.00 9.45 -3.19
N ALA A 127 13.39 8.26 -3.25
CA ALA A 127 13.59 7.32 -4.33
C ALA A 127 13.18 7.88 -5.69
N ILE A 128 12.04 8.58 -5.76
CA ILE A 128 11.57 9.23 -7.00
C ILE A 128 12.56 10.32 -7.43
N LEU A 129 12.97 11.20 -6.53
CA LEU A 129 13.91 12.28 -6.84
C LEU A 129 15.26 11.75 -7.30
N ILE A 130 15.78 10.70 -6.64
CA ILE A 130 17.01 10.02 -7.04
C ILE A 130 16.84 9.37 -8.43
N TYR A 131 15.71 8.68 -8.65
CA TYR A 131 15.39 8.09 -9.95
C TYR A 131 15.35 9.15 -11.06
N MET A 132 14.72 10.29 -10.82
CA MET A 132 14.63 11.39 -11.79
C MET A 132 16.00 11.97 -12.14
N ALA A 133 16.91 12.09 -11.16
CA ALA A 133 18.25 12.65 -11.32
C ALA A 133 19.26 11.64 -11.88
N ALA A 134 19.02 10.34 -11.74
CA ALA A 134 19.97 9.30 -12.14
C ALA A 134 19.94 9.01 -13.65
N PRO A 135 21.05 8.53 -14.23
CA PRO A 135 21.08 8.02 -15.60
C PRO A 135 20.04 6.91 -15.80
N LYS A 136 19.36 6.89 -16.95
CA LYS A 136 18.32 5.89 -17.25
C LYS A 136 18.93 4.58 -17.74
N GLU A 137 19.54 3.86 -16.82
CA GLU A 137 20.15 2.56 -17.04
C GLU A 137 19.38 1.44 -16.34
N PRO A 138 19.51 0.17 -16.72
CA PRO A 138 18.79 -0.96 -16.09
C PRO A 138 18.92 -0.97 -14.55
N TRP A 139 20.11 -0.67 -14.03
CA TRP A 139 20.35 -0.62 -12.58
C TRP A 139 19.53 0.42 -11.83
N THR A 140 19.32 1.58 -12.44
CA THR A 140 18.49 2.64 -11.86
C THR A 140 17.06 2.14 -11.68
N PHE A 141 16.51 1.44 -12.66
CA PHE A 141 15.18 0.84 -12.58
C PHE A 141 15.11 -0.26 -11.52
N TYR A 142 16.13 -1.13 -11.43
CA TYR A 142 16.14 -2.22 -10.44
C TYR A 142 16.26 -1.73 -9.01
N LEU A 143 17.12 -0.75 -8.73
CA LEU A 143 17.24 -0.14 -7.40
C LEU A 143 15.98 0.59 -7.01
N PHE A 144 15.41 1.37 -7.93
CA PHE A 144 14.13 2.03 -7.72
C PHE A 144 13.01 1.02 -7.42
N ALA A 145 12.93 -0.04 -8.21
CA ALA A 145 11.97 -1.13 -8.03
C ALA A 145 12.11 -1.83 -6.65
N ALA A 146 13.34 -2.03 -6.19
CA ALA A 146 13.58 -2.63 -4.87
C ALA A 146 13.09 -1.75 -3.73
N VAL A 147 13.38 -0.44 -3.75
CA VAL A 147 12.91 0.52 -2.74
C VAL A 147 11.39 0.65 -2.80
N LEU A 148 10.83 0.77 -3.99
CA LEU A 148 9.39 0.83 -4.20
C LEU A 148 8.68 -0.40 -3.65
N GLY A 149 9.14 -1.59 -4.02
CA GLY A 149 8.57 -2.84 -3.54
C GLY A 149 8.64 -2.96 -2.01
N ALA A 150 9.80 -2.67 -1.41
CA ALA A 150 9.98 -2.74 0.04
C ALA A 150 9.05 -1.79 0.83
N THR A 151 8.58 -0.72 0.21
CA THR A 151 7.71 0.29 0.86
C THR A 151 6.25 0.21 0.44
N TRP A 152 5.89 -0.54 -0.58
CA TRP A 152 4.54 -0.60 -1.15
C TRP A 152 3.54 -1.25 -0.19
N LEU A 153 3.46 -2.58 -0.16
CA LEU A 153 2.52 -3.30 0.72
C LEU A 153 2.85 -3.11 2.20
N ALA A 154 4.05 -2.65 2.50
CA ALA A 154 4.50 -2.32 3.83
C ALA A 154 3.67 -1.20 4.50
N THR A 155 2.89 -0.40 3.74
CA THR A 155 1.95 0.59 4.30
C THR A 155 0.65 -0.03 4.80
N VAL A 156 0.31 -1.24 4.38
CA VAL A 156 -0.97 -1.91 4.72
C VAL A 156 -1.05 -2.27 6.21
N PRO A 157 -0.07 -3.00 6.81
CA PRO A 157 -0.14 -3.37 8.22
C PRO A 157 -0.25 -2.16 9.16
N PRO A 158 0.58 -1.09 9.05
CA PRO A 158 0.45 0.06 9.92
C PRO A 158 -0.86 0.85 9.71
N THR A 159 -1.39 0.93 8.48
CA THR A 159 -2.69 1.60 8.23
C THR A 159 -3.84 0.83 8.87
N ALA A 160 -3.88 -0.49 8.74
CA ALA A 160 -4.88 -1.33 9.39
C ALA A 160 -4.73 -1.29 10.92
N GLY A 161 -3.49 -1.34 11.42
CA GLY A 161 -3.19 -1.26 12.85
C GLY A 161 -3.60 0.09 13.47
N LEU A 162 -3.34 1.20 12.79
CA LEU A 162 -3.80 2.52 13.24
C LEU A 162 -5.33 2.61 13.24
N THR A 163 -5.99 2.08 12.21
CA THR A 163 -7.47 2.01 12.18
C THR A 163 -8.00 1.22 13.38
N ALA A 164 -7.37 0.09 13.70
CA ALA A 164 -7.74 -0.71 14.87
C ALA A 164 -7.49 0.02 16.20
N LYS A 165 -6.37 0.74 16.33
CA LYS A 165 -6.06 1.55 17.53
C LYS A 165 -7.04 2.72 17.73
N LEU A 166 -7.45 3.37 16.65
CA LEU A 166 -8.36 4.52 16.72
C LEU A 166 -9.80 4.13 17.01
N PHE A 167 -10.27 3.01 16.47
CA PHE A 167 -11.70 2.68 16.45
C PHE A 167 -12.06 1.31 17.02
N GLY A 168 -11.06 0.53 17.46
CA GLY A 168 -11.25 -0.85 17.88
C GLY A 168 -11.38 -1.85 16.73
N THR A 169 -11.47 -3.12 17.07
CA THR A 169 -11.45 -4.23 16.09
C THR A 169 -12.83 -4.62 15.56
N ARG A 170 -13.92 -4.24 16.27
CA ARG A 170 -15.30 -4.67 15.96
C ARG A 170 -15.71 -4.36 14.52
N TYR A 171 -15.42 -3.17 14.01
CA TYR A 171 -15.76 -2.73 12.65
C TYR A 171 -14.49 -2.45 11.79
N LEU A 172 -13.36 -3.05 12.16
CA LEU A 172 -12.08 -2.82 11.49
C LEU A 172 -12.17 -3.08 9.99
N ALA A 173 -12.75 -4.20 9.58
CA ALA A 173 -12.88 -4.56 8.17
C ALA A 173 -13.63 -3.50 7.37
N THR A 174 -14.71 -2.95 7.92
CA THR A 174 -15.50 -1.90 7.26
C THR A 174 -14.73 -0.59 7.16
N LEU A 175 -14.13 -0.13 8.27
CA LEU A 175 -13.39 1.14 8.32
C LEU A 175 -12.12 1.07 7.46
N PHE A 176 -11.38 -0.02 7.54
CA PHE A 176 -10.22 -0.23 6.67
C PHE A 176 -10.64 -0.39 5.21
N GLY A 177 -11.78 -1.03 4.93
CA GLY A 177 -12.36 -1.11 3.58
C GLY A 177 -12.63 0.27 2.96
N PHE A 178 -13.07 1.25 3.74
CA PHE A 178 -13.23 2.63 3.25
C PHE A 178 -11.88 3.30 2.97
N THR A 179 -10.85 3.06 3.80
CA THR A 179 -9.50 3.57 3.47
C THR A 179 -8.95 2.91 2.22
N LEU A 180 -9.24 1.61 2.02
CA LEU A 180 -8.88 0.91 0.80
C LEU A 180 -9.61 1.45 -0.43
N LEU A 181 -10.87 1.89 -0.28
CA LEU A 181 -11.60 2.57 -1.36
C LEU A 181 -10.88 3.87 -1.78
N SER A 182 -10.38 4.65 -0.83
CA SER A 182 -9.55 5.83 -1.16
C SER A 182 -8.29 5.47 -1.92
N HIS A 183 -7.64 4.38 -1.56
CA HIS A 183 -6.50 3.83 -2.29
C HIS A 183 -6.87 3.48 -3.74
N GLN A 184 -8.03 2.85 -3.96
CA GLN A 184 -8.47 2.50 -5.31
C GLN A 184 -8.81 3.73 -6.16
N ILE A 185 -9.40 4.78 -5.55
CA ILE A 185 -9.63 6.07 -6.23
C ILE A 185 -8.29 6.70 -6.63
N GLY A 186 -7.31 6.71 -5.70
CA GLY A 186 -5.95 7.14 -6.02
C GLY A 186 -5.34 6.33 -7.16
N GLY A 187 -5.49 5.00 -7.11
CA GLY A 187 -5.00 4.09 -8.14
C GLY A 187 -5.60 4.37 -9.52
N PHE A 188 -6.90 4.57 -9.58
CA PHE A 188 -7.57 4.97 -10.83
C PHE A 188 -6.97 6.26 -11.40
N LEU A 189 -6.81 7.29 -10.56
CA LEU A 189 -6.25 8.58 -11.00
C LEU A 189 -4.79 8.46 -11.42
N GLY A 190 -3.97 7.69 -10.70
CA GLY A 190 -2.56 7.48 -11.06
C GLY A 190 -2.39 6.80 -12.42
N ALA A 191 -3.15 5.74 -12.67
CA ALA A 191 -3.13 5.04 -13.94
C ALA A 191 -3.67 5.92 -15.09
N TRP A 192 -4.80 6.58 -14.87
CA TRP A 192 -5.46 7.40 -15.89
C TRP A 192 -4.63 8.64 -16.24
N LEU A 193 -4.18 9.41 -15.25
CA LEU A 193 -3.37 10.62 -15.48
C LEU A 193 -2.01 10.29 -16.09
N GLY A 194 -1.41 9.14 -15.73
CA GLY A 194 -0.20 8.68 -16.39
C GLY A 194 -0.38 8.41 -17.87
N GLY A 195 -1.54 7.84 -18.27
CA GLY A 195 -1.89 7.67 -19.68
C GLY A 195 -2.08 9.01 -20.39
N LEU A 196 -2.78 9.96 -19.76
CA LEU A 196 -2.95 11.31 -20.31
C LEU A 196 -1.61 12.05 -20.44
N ALA A 197 -0.68 11.85 -19.51
CA ALA A 197 0.63 12.47 -19.54
C ALA A 197 1.37 12.14 -20.83
N VAL A 198 1.55 10.85 -21.10
CA VAL A 198 2.32 10.42 -22.28
C VAL A 198 1.63 10.82 -23.59
N VAL A 199 0.30 10.85 -23.63
CA VAL A 199 -0.45 11.32 -24.81
C VAL A 199 -0.27 12.83 -25.02
N ALA A 200 -0.22 13.62 -23.96
CA ALA A 200 -0.17 15.08 -24.04
C ALA A 200 1.24 15.63 -24.23
N THR A 201 2.25 15.03 -23.59
CA THR A 201 3.62 15.55 -23.54
C THR A 201 4.67 14.62 -24.16
N GLY A 202 4.32 13.38 -24.42
CA GLY A 202 5.25 12.36 -24.93
C GLY A 202 6.13 11.72 -23.85
N ASP A 203 6.00 12.14 -22.59
CA ASP A 203 6.78 11.64 -21.45
C ASP A 203 5.96 11.58 -20.16
N TYR A 204 6.58 11.15 -19.06
CA TYR A 204 5.96 11.10 -17.74
C TYR A 204 6.52 12.15 -16.78
N GLN A 205 7.26 13.15 -17.24
CA GLN A 205 8.02 14.07 -16.39
C GLN A 205 7.17 14.78 -15.34
N TRP A 206 6.02 15.34 -15.73
CA TRP A 206 5.15 16.03 -14.79
C TRP A 206 4.47 15.06 -13.80
N MET A 207 4.22 13.81 -14.21
CA MET A 207 3.69 12.77 -13.32
C MET A 207 4.69 12.40 -12.22
N TRP A 208 5.98 12.32 -12.55
CA TRP A 208 7.04 12.07 -11.58
C TRP A 208 7.10 13.18 -10.52
N TRP A 209 6.99 14.45 -10.93
CA TRP A 209 6.94 15.57 -9.99
C TRP A 209 5.67 15.55 -9.14
N ALA A 210 4.52 15.28 -9.73
CA ALA A 210 3.25 15.16 -9.00
C ALA A 210 3.30 14.03 -7.98
N ASP A 211 3.85 12.89 -8.36
CA ASP A 211 4.00 11.72 -7.50
C ASP A 211 4.96 11.97 -6.33
N ALA A 212 6.10 12.60 -6.58
CA ALA A 212 7.04 13.01 -5.54
C ALA A 212 6.40 14.00 -4.54
N ALA A 213 5.65 14.98 -5.03
CA ALA A 213 4.95 15.96 -4.21
C ALA A 213 3.85 15.30 -3.35
N LEU A 214 3.06 14.40 -3.94
CA LEU A 214 2.04 13.63 -3.23
C LEU A 214 2.65 12.74 -2.15
N ALA A 215 3.75 12.04 -2.45
CA ALA A 215 4.44 11.18 -1.49
C ALA A 215 4.99 12.02 -0.33
N LEU A 216 5.57 13.19 -0.60
CA LEU A 216 6.04 14.12 0.44
C LEU A 216 4.88 14.62 1.31
N ALA A 217 3.79 15.04 0.69
CA ALA A 217 2.59 15.47 1.40
C ALA A 217 2.02 14.35 2.29
N ALA A 218 1.96 13.12 1.77
CA ALA A 218 1.51 11.96 2.53
C ALA A 218 2.39 11.67 3.74
N ALA A 219 3.72 11.83 3.62
CA ALA A 219 4.62 11.69 4.76
C ALA A 219 4.23 12.66 5.89
N PHE A 220 4.07 13.95 5.58
CA PHE A 220 3.70 14.94 6.59
C PHE A 220 2.27 14.77 7.12
N VAL A 221 1.33 14.32 6.29
CA VAL A 221 -0.05 14.01 6.70
C VAL A 221 -0.11 12.86 7.71
N CYS A 222 0.88 11.96 7.74
CA CYS A 222 0.94 10.91 8.74
C CYS A 222 1.31 11.41 10.15
N LEU A 223 2.02 12.54 10.29
CA LEU A 223 2.53 13.02 11.58
C LEU A 223 1.43 13.40 12.59
N PRO A 224 0.34 14.10 12.22
CA PRO A 224 -0.72 14.48 13.15
C PRO A 224 -1.65 13.33 13.55
N ILE A 225 -1.49 12.11 13.01
CA ILE A 225 -2.28 10.95 13.40
C ILE A 225 -2.06 10.68 14.91
N ARG A 226 -3.16 10.53 15.65
CA ARG A 226 -3.12 10.22 17.08
C ARG A 226 -2.68 8.76 17.26
N GLU A 227 -1.61 8.58 17.94
CA GLU A 227 -1.10 7.26 18.32
C GLU A 227 -0.25 7.37 19.58
N ASP A 228 -0.65 6.68 20.63
CA ASP A 228 0.15 6.54 21.83
C ASP A 228 1.39 5.68 21.58
N ARG A 229 2.43 5.84 22.42
CA ARG A 229 3.61 4.98 22.32
C ARG A 229 3.20 3.54 22.60
N PRO A 230 3.75 2.55 21.86
CA PRO A 230 3.62 1.15 22.28
C PRO A 230 4.12 1.03 23.72
N ALA A 231 3.38 0.31 24.56
CA ALA A 231 3.88 -0.06 25.87
C ALA A 231 5.17 -0.86 25.64
N THR A 232 6.29 -0.35 26.16
CA THR A 232 7.54 -1.10 26.14
C THR A 232 7.35 -2.32 27.03
N ALA A 233 7.32 -3.50 26.41
CA ALA A 233 7.36 -4.77 27.13
C ALA A 233 8.73 -4.97 27.78
#